data_55a2d55ad9802570579ea82a417d0f35
#
_entry.id   55a2d55ad9802570579ea82a417d0f35
#
_cell.length_a   1.000
_cell.length_b   1.000
_cell.length_c   1.000
_cell.angle_alpha   90.00
_cell.angle_beta   90.00
_cell.angle_gamma   90.00
#
_symmetry.space_group_name_H-M   'P 1'
#
loop_
_entity.id
_entity.type
_entity.pdbx_description
1 polymer ?
#
loop_
_entity_poly.entity_id
_entity_poly.type
_entity_poly.pdbx_seq_one_letter_code
_entity_poly.pdbx_strand_id
1 'polypeptide(L)'
;MVLRVHLGPTSVEVECHLHDLAATNDFLLLNRIDQNWVKLKMIRNAIIGDGHSVTKGMNRDDREIDGPRKVRWVTWGMIFLLVACSHAVAQDSGAKKPDRRPTRVGSVLVFAGTGWYRHPETAAVSGWLARLADETAMQIDVTENPKDLSLLGRYDVLVLNNANELTKLFDEKQRAQVRDWYRNGGGIVALHAALVHQTEWEWFMQLAGCDFDSDSEFLEATVRVEASMRDHPTVRGHGASFKYSADWTNHTRSVTKLPGFKVLLRVDESTYDPVRDYFKERGGKAMGTDHPIAWLHQNEGGRFFYTELGHDVRSLDTDFGRQHIIEAIKWAAAESD
;
A
#
# COMPACT_ATOMS: atom_id res chain seq x y z
N MET A 1 -35.02 7.09 -2.34
CA MET A 1 -34.67 5.78 -2.95
C MET A 1 -34.87 4.74 -1.85
N VAL A 2 -35.74 3.77 -2.06
CA VAL A 2 -35.97 2.69 -1.08
C VAL A 2 -35.12 1.50 -1.50
N LEU A 3 -34.18 1.08 -0.64
CA LEU A 3 -33.36 -0.09 -0.87
C LEU A 3 -33.96 -1.25 -0.10
N ARG A 4 -34.45 -2.28 -0.79
CA ARG A 4 -34.91 -3.53 -0.18
C ARG A 4 -33.78 -4.54 -0.13
N VAL A 5 -33.37 -4.94 1.05
CA VAL A 5 -32.38 -6.00 1.26
C VAL A 5 -33.08 -7.26 1.76
N HIS A 6 -33.02 -8.33 0.97
CA HIS A 6 -33.57 -9.63 1.34
C HIS A 6 -32.51 -10.45 2.08
N LEU A 7 -32.76 -10.74 3.36
CA LEU A 7 -31.90 -11.57 4.19
C LEU A 7 -32.68 -12.84 4.63
N GLY A 8 -32.78 -13.83 3.73
CA GLY A 8 -33.51 -15.05 4.05
C GLY A 8 -35.03 -14.84 4.26
N PRO A 9 -35.69 -15.57 5.18
CA PRO A 9 -37.13 -15.48 5.39
C PRO A 9 -37.60 -14.19 6.07
N THR A 10 -36.72 -13.27 6.43
CA THR A 10 -37.05 -11.96 7.02
C THR A 10 -36.52 -10.84 6.12
N SER A 11 -37.42 -9.95 5.71
CA SER A 11 -37.06 -8.73 4.99
C SER A 11 -36.97 -7.56 5.96
N VAL A 12 -35.87 -6.80 5.89
CA VAL A 12 -35.72 -5.52 6.60
C VAL A 12 -35.79 -4.40 5.56
N GLU A 13 -36.76 -3.52 5.72
CA GLU A 13 -36.88 -2.32 4.89
C GLU A 13 -36.06 -1.20 5.53
N VAL A 14 -35.06 -0.69 4.81
CA VAL A 14 -34.28 0.49 5.22
C VAL A 14 -34.66 1.64 4.32
N GLU A 15 -35.35 2.62 4.86
CA GLU A 15 -35.74 3.83 4.15
C GLU A 15 -34.61 4.87 4.27
N CYS A 16 -33.93 5.18 3.17
CA CYS A 16 -32.98 6.27 3.08
C CYS A 16 -33.63 7.47 2.41
N HIS A 17 -33.90 8.53 3.16
CA HIS A 17 -34.36 9.79 2.60
C HIS A 17 -33.17 10.56 2.05
N LEU A 18 -33.08 10.59 0.72
CA LEU A 18 -32.16 11.44 -0.03
C LEU A 18 -32.93 12.72 -0.43
N HIS A 19 -33.03 13.68 0.49
CA HIS A 19 -33.42 15.04 0.13
C HIS A 19 -32.15 15.89 -0.02
N ASP A 20 -32.02 16.54 -1.19
CA ASP A 20 -31.01 17.54 -1.54
C ASP A 20 -29.55 17.09 -1.75
N LEU A 21 -29.29 16.42 -2.86
CA LEU A 21 -27.95 16.14 -3.35
C LEU A 21 -27.71 16.73 -4.77
N ALA A 22 -28.07 17.98 -4.96
CA ALA A 22 -27.84 18.65 -6.25
C ALA A 22 -26.87 19.86 -6.18
N ALA A 23 -26.20 20.12 -5.05
CA ALA A 23 -25.40 21.35 -4.93
C ALA A 23 -24.26 21.32 -3.91
N THR A 24 -23.54 20.22 -3.69
CA THR A 24 -22.26 20.33 -2.95
C THR A 24 -21.32 19.20 -3.33
N ASN A 25 -20.13 19.57 -3.80
CA ASN A 25 -18.96 18.69 -3.93
C ASN A 25 -18.43 18.35 -2.53
N ASP A 26 -19.12 17.49 -1.77
CA ASP A 26 -18.77 17.24 -0.39
C ASP A 26 -18.11 15.85 -0.24
N PHE A 27 -16.79 15.85 -0.19
CA PHE A 27 -15.93 14.70 0.12
C PHE A 27 -16.25 14.04 1.47
N LEU A 28 -16.98 14.74 2.35
CA LEU A 28 -17.46 14.23 3.64
C LEU A 28 -18.57 13.19 3.52
N LEU A 29 -19.24 13.11 2.38
CA LEU A 29 -20.34 12.15 2.19
C LEU A 29 -19.84 10.71 1.96
N LEU A 30 -18.73 10.55 1.24
CA LEU A 30 -18.11 9.24 1.02
C LEU A 30 -17.59 8.63 2.33
N ASN A 31 -17.03 9.44 3.22
CA ASN A 31 -16.61 9.01 4.55
C ASN A 31 -17.79 8.59 5.46
N ARG A 32 -18.97 9.18 5.28
CA ARG A 32 -20.18 8.77 6.03
C ARG A 32 -20.78 7.46 5.52
N ILE A 33 -20.67 7.18 4.24
CA ILE A 33 -21.12 5.91 3.65
C ILE A 33 -20.22 4.77 4.16
N ASP A 34 -18.92 4.99 4.22
CA ASP A 34 -17.95 3.99 4.70
C ASP A 34 -18.14 3.68 6.20
N GLN A 35 -18.42 4.68 7.03
CA GLN A 35 -18.72 4.48 8.45
C GLN A 35 -20.05 3.73 8.68
N ASN A 36 -21.03 3.90 7.80
CA ASN A 36 -22.28 3.16 7.87
C ASN A 36 -22.13 1.70 7.43
N TRP A 37 -21.22 1.39 6.48
CA TRP A 37 -20.87 0.01 6.12
C TRP A 37 -20.18 -0.73 7.27
N VAL A 38 -19.29 -0.08 8.01
CA VAL A 38 -18.64 -0.64 9.20
C VAL A 38 -19.66 -0.92 10.31
N LYS A 39 -20.64 -0.04 10.53
CA LYS A 39 -21.74 -0.27 11.50
C LYS A 39 -22.66 -1.42 11.08
N LEU A 40 -23.00 -1.55 9.80
CA LEU A 40 -23.78 -2.68 9.27
C LEU A 40 -23.03 -4.01 9.41
N LYS A 41 -21.71 -4.02 9.23
CA LYS A 41 -20.86 -5.21 9.41
C LYS A 41 -20.76 -5.62 10.89
N MET A 42 -20.71 -4.66 11.81
CA MET A 42 -20.72 -4.93 13.26
C MET A 42 -22.08 -5.45 13.74
N ILE A 43 -23.19 -4.93 13.22
CA ILE A 43 -24.54 -5.43 13.54
C ILE A 43 -24.73 -6.85 13.01
N ARG A 44 -24.20 -7.17 11.82
CA ARG A 44 -24.21 -8.55 11.28
C ARG A 44 -23.46 -9.53 12.18
N ASN A 45 -22.31 -9.13 12.71
CA ASN A 45 -21.52 -9.99 13.59
C ASN A 45 -22.16 -10.14 14.99
N ALA A 46 -22.91 -9.14 15.46
CA ALA A 46 -23.67 -9.22 16.71
C ALA A 46 -24.94 -10.10 16.61
N ILE A 47 -25.54 -10.23 15.41
CA ILE A 47 -26.74 -11.05 15.17
C ILE A 47 -26.40 -12.52 14.88
N ILE A 48 -25.20 -12.81 14.37
CA ILE A 48 -24.77 -14.16 13.95
C ILE A 48 -23.80 -14.81 14.96
N GLY A 49 -23.28 -14.06 15.93
CA GLY A 49 -22.39 -14.54 16.98
C GLY A 49 -23.13 -14.87 18.27
N ASP A 50 -22.99 -16.14 18.65
CA ASP A 50 -23.25 -16.68 19.99
C ASP A 50 -24.67 -17.10 20.35
N GLY A 51 -24.98 -18.32 19.93
CA GLY A 51 -25.89 -19.18 20.68
C GLY A 51 -25.25 -19.67 21.97
N HIS A 52 -25.22 -18.85 23.02
CA HIS A 52 -25.07 -19.33 24.39
C HIS A 52 -25.78 -18.40 25.39
N SER A 53 -26.85 -18.99 25.96
CA SER A 53 -27.30 -18.83 27.37
C SER A 53 -27.49 -17.39 27.90
N VAL A 54 -28.76 -16.96 27.91
CA VAL A 54 -29.24 -16.15 29.02
C VAL A 54 -30.48 -16.84 29.62
N THR A 55 -30.27 -17.62 30.69
CA THR A 55 -31.29 -17.93 31.65
C THR A 55 -30.92 -17.24 32.95
N LYS A 56 -31.64 -16.18 33.29
CA LYS A 56 -31.92 -15.85 34.70
C LYS A 56 -33.12 -14.90 34.82
N GLY A 57 -34.15 -15.43 35.45
CA GLY A 57 -35.00 -14.72 36.36
C GLY A 57 -36.33 -14.22 35.79
N MET A 58 -37.39 -15.01 35.96
CA MET A 58 -38.59 -14.47 36.63
C MET A 58 -39.58 -15.59 37.01
N ASN A 59 -39.83 -15.63 38.29
CA ASN A 59 -40.95 -16.08 39.11
C ASN A 59 -42.08 -16.95 38.51
N ARG A 60 -42.29 -18.01 39.33
CA ARG A 60 -43.50 -18.77 39.68
C ARG A 60 -44.83 -18.17 39.25
N ASP A 61 -45.66 -19.01 38.62
CA ASP A 61 -46.84 -19.56 39.25
C ASP A 61 -47.44 -20.68 38.39
N ASP A 62 -47.67 -21.77 39.10
CA ASP A 62 -48.58 -22.89 38.97
C ASP A 62 -49.42 -23.11 37.71
N ARG A 63 -49.26 -24.29 37.08
CA ARG A 63 -50.27 -25.34 37.04
C ARG A 63 -49.78 -26.64 36.41
N GLU A 64 -49.94 -27.70 37.19
CA GLU A 64 -49.84 -29.10 36.90
C GLU A 64 -50.70 -29.53 35.71
N ILE A 65 -50.21 -30.34 34.77
CA ILE A 65 -50.94 -31.40 34.05
C ILE A 65 -49.97 -32.47 33.51
N ASP A 66 -50.21 -33.61 33.90
CA ASP A 66 -49.90 -35.01 33.73
C ASP A 66 -49.42 -35.49 32.34
N GLY A 67 -48.50 -36.49 32.34
CA GLY A 67 -48.42 -37.55 31.36
C GLY A 67 -47.15 -37.76 30.58
N PRO A 68 -46.48 -38.91 30.68
CA PRO A 68 -45.18 -39.15 30.00
C PRO A 68 -45.37 -39.63 28.57
N ARG A 69 -44.91 -38.90 27.58
CA ARG A 69 -44.75 -39.45 26.23
C ARG A 69 -43.31 -39.90 25.99
N LYS A 70 -43.19 -41.24 25.82
CA LYS A 70 -41.98 -41.95 25.48
C LYS A 70 -41.46 -41.44 24.11
N VAL A 71 -40.30 -40.88 24.04
CA VAL A 71 -39.55 -40.61 22.83
C VAL A 71 -38.63 -41.80 22.54
N ARG A 72 -38.96 -42.52 21.46
CA ARG A 72 -38.15 -43.64 20.96
C ARG A 72 -36.83 -43.10 20.38
N TRP A 73 -35.74 -43.55 20.93
CA TRP A 73 -34.41 -43.35 20.37
C TRP A 73 -34.24 -44.28 19.15
N VAL A 74 -34.06 -43.69 17.98
CA VAL A 74 -33.64 -44.44 16.78
C VAL A 74 -32.13 -44.42 16.77
N THR A 75 -31.54 -45.53 17.14
CA THR A 75 -30.11 -45.81 17.02
C THR A 75 -29.74 -45.97 15.52
N TRP A 76 -28.97 -45.00 14.98
CA TRP A 76 -28.29 -45.19 13.70
C TRP A 76 -26.94 -45.83 13.98
N GLY A 77 -26.79 -47.09 13.53
CA GLY A 77 -25.53 -47.83 13.58
C GLY A 77 -24.47 -47.18 12.73
N MET A 78 -23.36 -46.79 13.35
CA MET A 78 -22.12 -46.46 12.66
C MET A 78 -21.45 -47.74 12.18
N ILE A 79 -21.37 -47.94 10.87
CA ILE A 79 -20.55 -48.97 10.23
C ILE A 79 -19.11 -48.43 10.23
N PHE A 80 -18.26 -49.02 11.06
CA PHE A 80 -16.80 -48.81 11.00
C PHE A 80 -16.26 -49.69 9.85
N LEU A 81 -15.85 -49.04 8.77
CA LEU A 81 -15.04 -49.69 7.73
C LEU A 81 -13.56 -49.56 8.08
N LEU A 82 -12.98 -50.63 8.63
CA LEU A 82 -11.55 -50.77 8.80
C LEU A 82 -10.88 -50.96 7.44
N VAL A 83 -10.28 -49.91 6.90
CA VAL A 83 -9.33 -50.01 5.77
C VAL A 83 -7.94 -50.11 6.36
N ALA A 84 -7.34 -51.30 6.26
CA ALA A 84 -5.94 -51.53 6.56
C ALA A 84 -5.08 -50.77 5.55
N CYS A 85 -4.44 -49.70 5.96
CA CYS A 85 -3.41 -49.01 5.19
C CYS A 85 -2.08 -49.71 5.37
N SER A 86 -1.65 -50.39 4.33
CA SER A 86 -0.30 -50.92 4.16
C SER A 86 0.69 -49.73 4.15
N HIS A 87 1.72 -49.82 5.02
CA HIS A 87 2.82 -48.86 5.04
C HIS A 87 3.68 -49.07 3.79
N ALA A 88 3.50 -48.20 2.81
CA ALA A 88 4.50 -48.02 1.77
C ALA A 88 5.36 -46.83 2.19
N VAL A 89 6.61 -47.12 2.54
CA VAL A 89 7.67 -46.12 2.71
C VAL A 89 7.91 -45.53 1.32
N ALA A 90 7.35 -44.35 1.05
CA ALA A 90 7.69 -43.57 -0.12
C ALA A 90 8.99 -42.82 0.15
N GLN A 91 10.02 -43.16 -0.60
CA GLN A 91 11.28 -42.45 -0.69
C GLN A 91 10.99 -40.97 -1.07
N ASP A 92 11.58 -40.08 -0.30
CA ASP A 92 11.60 -38.64 -0.57
C ASP A 92 12.36 -38.37 -1.87
N SER A 93 11.63 -38.36 -2.99
CA SER A 93 12.10 -37.78 -4.24
C SER A 93 11.81 -36.29 -4.15
N GLY A 94 12.87 -35.47 -3.98
CA GLY A 94 12.84 -34.01 -3.92
C GLY A 94 12.10 -33.38 -5.10
N ALA A 95 10.80 -33.49 -5.11
CA ALA A 95 9.92 -32.77 -6.02
C ALA A 95 9.83 -31.35 -5.50
N LYS A 96 10.58 -30.45 -6.15
CA LYS A 96 10.41 -29.00 -6.11
C LYS A 96 8.91 -28.72 -6.16
N LYS A 97 8.35 -28.11 -5.08
CA LYS A 97 6.97 -27.61 -5.11
C LYS A 97 6.76 -26.82 -6.39
N PRO A 98 5.67 -27.03 -7.13
CA PRO A 98 5.37 -26.19 -8.27
C PRO A 98 5.07 -24.80 -7.73
N ASP A 99 6.03 -23.89 -7.90
CA ASP A 99 5.85 -22.45 -7.73
C ASP A 99 5.00 -21.97 -8.91
N ARG A 100 3.70 -22.15 -8.80
CA ARG A 100 2.72 -21.48 -9.65
C ARG A 100 1.79 -20.69 -8.77
N ARG A 101 2.29 -19.54 -8.30
CA ARG A 101 1.37 -18.42 -8.12
C ARG A 101 0.73 -18.17 -9.48
N PRO A 102 -0.62 -18.07 -9.60
CA PRO A 102 -1.21 -17.58 -10.83
C PRO A 102 -0.55 -16.23 -11.14
N THR A 103 -0.35 -15.92 -12.41
CA THR A 103 0.15 -14.65 -12.94
C THR A 103 -0.72 -13.50 -12.42
N ARG A 104 -0.54 -13.13 -11.17
CA ARG A 104 -1.01 -11.89 -10.58
C ARG A 104 0.06 -10.86 -10.87
N VAL A 105 -0.28 -9.87 -11.64
CA VAL A 105 0.47 -8.62 -11.70
C VAL A 105 0.45 -8.05 -10.28
N GLY A 106 1.61 -7.88 -9.69
CA GLY A 106 1.93 -7.43 -8.34
C GLY A 106 0.82 -7.06 -7.34
N SER A 107 0.95 -7.54 -6.12
CA SER A 107 0.15 -7.06 -4.99
C SER A 107 0.89 -5.93 -4.28
N VAL A 108 0.22 -4.79 -4.09
CA VAL A 108 0.83 -3.53 -3.65
C VAL A 108 0.15 -3.03 -2.37
N LEU A 109 0.93 -2.75 -1.34
CA LEU A 109 0.48 -1.98 -0.19
C LEU A 109 1.02 -0.55 -0.30
N VAL A 110 0.13 0.43 -0.41
CA VAL A 110 0.48 1.86 -0.32
C VAL A 110 0.36 2.30 1.13
N PHE A 111 1.47 2.69 1.73
CA PHE A 111 1.50 3.28 3.06
C PHE A 111 1.67 4.80 2.94
N ALA A 112 0.72 5.57 3.50
CA ALA A 112 0.65 7.02 3.41
C ALA A 112 0.65 7.73 4.79
N GLY A 113 1.08 7.02 5.85
CA GLY A 113 1.25 7.60 7.17
C GLY A 113 2.48 8.52 7.21
N THR A 114 2.40 9.62 7.97
CA THR A 114 3.46 10.63 8.10
C THR A 114 3.80 10.86 9.57
N GLY A 115 5.08 10.79 9.92
CA GLY A 115 5.57 11.00 11.28
C GLY A 115 5.91 12.47 11.58
N TRP A 116 6.15 13.27 10.55
CA TRP A 116 6.49 14.69 10.66
C TRP A 116 5.47 15.57 9.95
N TYR A 117 5.66 15.86 8.68
CA TYR A 117 4.80 16.76 7.91
C TYR A 117 3.90 15.97 6.98
N ARG A 118 2.59 16.24 7.07
CA ARG A 118 1.63 15.68 6.13
C ARG A 118 1.38 16.66 4.98
N HIS A 119 1.83 16.28 3.80
CA HIS A 119 1.51 17.04 2.60
C HIS A 119 0.00 17.04 2.35
N PRO A 120 -0.61 18.20 2.03
CA PRO A 120 -2.04 18.28 1.71
C PRO A 120 -2.45 17.33 0.58
N GLU A 121 -1.56 17.10 -0.37
CA GLU A 121 -1.76 16.29 -1.57
C GLU A 121 -1.66 14.77 -1.33
N THR A 122 -1.17 14.34 -0.16
CA THR A 122 -0.98 12.90 0.16
C THR A 122 -2.22 12.06 -0.11
N ALA A 123 -3.42 12.59 0.23
CA ALA A 123 -4.67 11.89 0.00
C ALA A 123 -5.02 11.80 -1.49
N ALA A 124 -4.77 12.86 -2.27
CA ALA A 124 -4.99 12.87 -3.72
C ALA A 124 -4.05 11.88 -4.43
N VAL A 125 -2.79 11.84 -4.03
CA VAL A 125 -1.79 10.88 -4.55
C VAL A 125 -2.17 9.45 -4.17
N SER A 126 -2.63 9.20 -2.93
CA SER A 126 -3.13 7.89 -2.51
C SER A 126 -4.31 7.43 -3.37
N GLY A 127 -5.27 8.32 -3.65
CA GLY A 127 -6.40 8.05 -4.53
C GLY A 127 -5.99 7.79 -5.98
N TRP A 128 -4.98 8.51 -6.48
CA TRP A 128 -4.42 8.28 -7.81
C TRP A 128 -3.75 6.90 -7.89
N LEU A 129 -2.93 6.53 -6.92
CA LEU A 129 -2.30 5.21 -6.84
C LEU A 129 -3.33 4.08 -6.78
N ALA A 130 -4.39 4.24 -5.97
CA ALA A 130 -5.45 3.25 -5.88
C ALA A 130 -6.15 3.01 -7.22
N ARG A 131 -6.36 4.07 -8.04
CA ARG A 131 -6.98 3.95 -9.38
C ARG A 131 -6.12 3.20 -10.39
N LEU A 132 -4.82 3.06 -10.17
CA LEU A 132 -3.99 2.22 -11.03
C LEU A 132 -4.45 0.76 -11.04
N ALA A 133 -5.17 0.29 -10.01
CA ALA A 133 -5.78 -1.04 -9.99
C ALA A 133 -6.81 -1.23 -11.12
N ASP A 134 -7.51 -0.17 -11.52
CA ASP A 134 -8.52 -0.19 -12.60
C ASP A 134 -7.85 -0.23 -14.00
N GLU A 135 -6.61 0.25 -14.10
CA GLU A 135 -5.86 0.38 -15.34
C GLU A 135 -4.84 -0.76 -15.55
N THR A 136 -4.52 -1.43 -14.47
CA THR A 136 -3.55 -2.53 -14.44
C THR A 136 -4.22 -3.76 -13.83
N ALA A 137 -3.57 -4.92 -13.91
CA ALA A 137 -4.04 -6.09 -13.19
C ALA A 137 -3.50 -6.16 -11.74
N MET A 138 -2.96 -5.06 -11.20
CA MET A 138 -2.41 -4.97 -9.85
C MET A 138 -3.54 -4.97 -8.80
N GLN A 139 -3.31 -5.63 -7.67
CA GLN A 139 -4.11 -5.41 -6.47
C GLN A 139 -3.43 -4.31 -5.66
N ILE A 140 -4.12 -3.20 -5.39
CA ILE A 140 -3.57 -2.06 -4.65
C ILE A 140 -4.44 -1.77 -3.44
N ASP A 141 -3.86 -1.90 -2.26
CA ASP A 141 -4.48 -1.54 -0.99
C ASP A 141 -3.76 -0.32 -0.40
N VAL A 142 -4.52 0.62 0.18
CA VAL A 142 -3.99 1.86 0.75
C VAL A 142 -4.25 1.89 2.26
N THR A 143 -3.24 2.26 3.03
CA THR A 143 -3.35 2.40 4.49
C THR A 143 -2.50 3.54 5.03
N GLU A 144 -2.90 4.10 6.17
CA GLU A 144 -2.08 4.97 7.01
C GLU A 144 -1.80 4.31 8.37
N ASN A 145 -2.33 3.10 8.60
CA ASN A 145 -2.21 2.40 9.86
C ASN A 145 -0.96 1.50 9.89
N PRO A 146 0.04 1.80 10.74
CA PRO A 146 1.26 0.98 10.83
C PRO A 146 1.01 -0.49 11.20
N LYS A 147 -0.13 -0.82 11.82
CA LYS A 147 -0.48 -2.21 12.17
C LYS A 147 -0.68 -3.09 10.94
N ASP A 148 -1.03 -2.49 9.80
CA ASP A 148 -1.26 -3.23 8.55
C ASP A 148 0.06 -3.74 7.93
N LEU A 149 1.23 -3.26 8.40
CA LEU A 149 2.51 -3.86 8.06
C LEU A 149 2.60 -5.34 8.46
N SER A 150 1.79 -5.79 9.43
CA SER A 150 1.64 -7.21 9.74
C SER A 150 1.17 -8.07 8.56
N LEU A 151 0.62 -7.43 7.53
CA LEU A 151 0.12 -8.07 6.31
C LEU A 151 1.12 -8.04 5.16
N LEU A 152 2.34 -7.46 5.32
CA LEU A 152 3.33 -7.31 4.25
C LEU A 152 3.65 -8.61 3.51
N GLY A 153 3.57 -9.76 4.18
CA GLY A 153 3.75 -11.06 3.51
C GLY A 153 2.72 -11.40 2.43
N ARG A 154 1.67 -10.59 2.26
CA ARG A 154 0.65 -10.72 1.20
C ARG A 154 0.96 -9.85 -0.02
N TYR A 155 1.93 -8.95 0.10
CA TYR A 155 2.25 -7.95 -0.91
C TYR A 155 3.64 -8.19 -1.48
N ASP A 156 3.79 -7.89 -2.75
CA ASP A 156 5.07 -7.94 -3.47
C ASP A 156 5.79 -6.59 -3.37
N VAL A 157 5.03 -5.49 -3.27
CA VAL A 157 5.55 -4.13 -3.22
C VAL A 157 4.93 -3.32 -2.07
N LEU A 158 5.77 -2.57 -1.37
CA LEU A 158 5.41 -1.50 -0.45
C LEU A 158 5.69 -0.15 -1.12
N VAL A 159 4.63 0.61 -1.42
CA VAL A 159 4.78 2.01 -1.87
C VAL A 159 4.72 2.92 -0.66
N LEU A 160 5.76 3.71 -0.44
CA LEU A 160 5.82 4.75 0.59
C LEU A 160 5.39 6.09 -0.01
N ASN A 161 4.11 6.42 0.08
CA ASN A 161 3.55 7.64 -0.44
C ASN A 161 3.73 8.80 0.53
N ASN A 162 4.75 9.64 0.32
CA ASN A 162 5.07 10.78 1.20
C ASN A 162 5.27 10.36 2.68
N ALA A 163 5.63 9.13 2.92
CA ALA A 163 5.71 8.51 4.24
C ALA A 163 7.04 8.88 4.93
N ASN A 164 7.06 10.01 5.59
CA ASN A 164 8.23 10.58 6.22
C ASN A 164 8.35 10.22 7.71
N GLU A 165 9.58 10.36 8.26
CA GLU A 165 9.92 10.10 9.68
C GLU A 165 9.28 8.81 10.23
N LEU A 166 9.54 7.71 9.52
CA LEU A 166 8.90 6.41 9.78
C LEU A 166 9.20 5.87 11.18
N THR A 167 10.28 6.29 11.82
CA THR A 167 10.62 5.87 13.19
C THR A 167 9.63 6.33 14.25
N LYS A 168 8.87 7.38 13.97
CA LYS A 168 7.76 7.81 14.83
C LYS A 168 6.49 6.99 14.64
N LEU A 169 6.38 6.28 13.54
CA LEU A 169 5.20 5.49 13.17
C LEU A 169 5.44 4.00 13.39
N PHE A 170 6.63 3.52 13.05
CA PHE A 170 6.98 2.10 13.11
C PHE A 170 7.80 1.82 14.37
N ASP A 171 7.28 0.97 15.23
CA ASP A 171 8.06 0.42 16.32
C ASP A 171 9.22 -0.47 15.80
N GLU A 172 10.11 -0.89 16.68
CA GLU A 172 11.28 -1.69 16.29
C GLU A 172 10.88 -3.03 15.65
N LYS A 173 9.80 -3.66 16.13
CA LYS A 173 9.29 -4.90 15.56
C LYS A 173 8.78 -4.70 14.13
N GLN A 174 8.06 -3.62 13.89
CA GLN A 174 7.56 -3.27 12.55
C GLN A 174 8.71 -2.93 11.59
N ARG A 175 9.73 -2.19 12.06
CA ARG A 175 10.94 -1.91 11.28
C ARG A 175 11.70 -3.21 10.92
N ALA A 176 11.85 -4.12 11.87
CA ALA A 176 12.44 -5.43 11.62
C ALA A 176 11.61 -6.23 10.61
N GLN A 177 10.29 -6.21 10.72
CA GLN A 177 9.38 -6.90 9.79
C GLN A 177 9.49 -6.36 8.36
N VAL A 178 9.56 -5.04 8.16
CA VAL A 178 9.78 -4.42 6.83
C VAL A 178 11.12 -4.88 6.26
N ARG A 179 12.19 -4.82 7.07
CA ARG A 179 13.53 -5.24 6.64
C ARG A 179 13.57 -6.73 6.26
N ASP A 180 13.00 -7.59 7.09
CA ASP A 180 13.00 -9.04 6.83
C ASP A 180 12.15 -9.39 5.60
N TRP A 181 11.00 -8.74 5.41
CA TRP A 181 10.18 -8.86 4.20
C TRP A 181 10.94 -8.42 2.94
N TYR A 182 11.65 -7.28 3.01
CA TYR A 182 12.49 -6.79 1.92
C TYR A 182 13.60 -7.80 1.57
N ARG A 183 14.30 -8.33 2.59
CA ARG A 183 15.35 -9.35 2.40
C ARG A 183 14.84 -10.66 1.79
N ASN A 184 13.57 -10.94 1.96
CA ASN A 184 12.91 -12.09 1.35
C ASN A 184 12.32 -11.80 -0.04
N GLY A 185 12.76 -10.74 -0.70
CA GLY A 185 12.40 -10.41 -2.07
C GLY A 185 11.32 -9.35 -2.23
N GLY A 186 10.89 -8.70 -1.15
CA GLY A 186 9.96 -7.58 -1.22
C GLY A 186 10.55 -6.35 -1.93
N GLY A 187 9.71 -5.60 -2.63
CA GLY A 187 10.09 -4.37 -3.31
C GLY A 187 9.58 -3.11 -2.60
N ILE A 188 10.41 -2.06 -2.54
CA ILE A 188 10.00 -0.76 -2.00
C ILE A 188 10.04 0.27 -3.12
N VAL A 189 8.95 1.01 -3.29
CA VAL A 189 8.87 2.22 -4.13
C VAL A 189 8.61 3.41 -3.23
N ALA A 190 9.59 4.30 -3.11
CA ALA A 190 9.54 5.48 -2.27
C ALA A 190 9.26 6.72 -3.13
N LEU A 191 8.21 7.48 -2.77
CA LEU A 191 7.76 8.66 -3.50
C LEU A 191 8.04 9.92 -2.69
N HIS A 192 8.66 10.91 -3.34
CA HIS A 192 8.86 12.26 -2.83
C HIS A 192 9.36 12.30 -1.38
N ALA A 193 8.52 12.73 -0.44
CA ALA A 193 8.90 12.91 0.97
C ALA A 193 9.18 11.61 1.74
N ALA A 194 9.16 10.45 1.09
CA ALA A 194 9.46 9.18 1.75
C ALA A 194 10.91 9.09 2.28
N LEU A 195 11.82 9.96 1.82
CA LEU A 195 13.19 10.04 2.32
C LEU A 195 13.39 11.07 3.44
N VAL A 196 12.36 11.85 3.77
CA VAL A 196 12.47 12.96 4.73
C VAL A 196 12.56 12.43 6.17
N HIS A 197 13.60 12.88 6.91
CA HIS A 197 13.80 12.56 8.34
C HIS A 197 13.88 11.06 8.67
N GLN A 198 14.60 10.31 7.86
CA GLN A 198 14.78 8.87 8.07
C GLN A 198 16.08 8.51 8.83
N THR A 199 16.84 9.50 9.28
CA THR A 199 18.20 9.33 9.86
C THR A 199 18.25 8.39 11.06
N GLU A 200 17.17 8.27 11.84
CA GLU A 200 17.10 7.37 12.98
C GLU A 200 16.88 5.88 12.58
N TRP A 201 16.63 5.62 11.32
CA TRP A 201 16.52 4.26 10.80
C TRP A 201 17.67 3.94 9.84
N GLU A 202 18.82 3.63 10.40
CA GLU A 202 20.08 3.47 9.66
C GLU A 202 19.96 2.51 8.46
N TRP A 203 19.28 1.37 8.63
CA TRP A 203 19.05 0.43 7.53
C TRP A 203 18.30 1.08 6.37
N PHE A 204 17.24 1.84 6.65
CA PHE A 204 16.48 2.52 5.61
C PHE A 204 17.29 3.65 4.96
N MET A 205 18.11 4.36 5.72
CA MET A 205 19.02 5.39 5.19
C MET A 205 20.08 4.80 4.25
N GLN A 206 20.60 3.61 4.55
CA GLN A 206 21.50 2.88 3.65
C GLN A 206 20.77 2.46 2.37
N LEU A 207 19.50 2.06 2.49
CA LEU A 207 18.65 1.69 1.38
C LEU A 207 18.30 2.90 0.50
N ALA A 208 17.90 4.01 1.09
CA ALA A 208 17.53 5.26 0.40
C ALA A 208 18.72 5.95 -0.25
N GLY A 209 19.87 5.94 0.40
CA GLY A 209 21.13 6.52 -0.05
C GLY A 209 21.35 7.96 0.40
N CYS A 210 20.33 8.74 0.68
CA CYS A 210 20.40 10.14 1.11
C CYS A 210 19.16 10.51 1.94
N ASP A 211 19.20 11.69 2.54
CA ASP A 211 18.08 12.35 3.21
C ASP A 211 17.76 13.67 2.50
N PHE A 212 16.65 14.28 2.85
CA PHE A 212 16.18 15.56 2.39
C PHE A 212 17.04 16.73 2.91
N ASP A 213 17.24 17.74 2.08
CA ASP A 213 17.84 19.05 2.47
C ASP A 213 16.84 20.19 2.27
N SER A 214 16.34 20.34 1.05
CA SER A 214 15.46 21.43 0.64
C SER A 214 14.67 21.05 -0.61
N ASP A 215 13.79 21.92 -1.10
CA ASP A 215 13.09 21.73 -2.36
C ASP A 215 12.90 23.06 -3.11
N SER A 216 12.49 22.95 -4.39
CA SER A 216 12.03 24.08 -5.21
C SER A 216 10.53 24.31 -5.02
N GLU A 217 10.00 25.36 -5.64
CA GLU A 217 8.58 25.46 -5.93
C GLU A 217 8.18 24.44 -7.00
N PHE A 218 6.87 24.17 -7.15
CA PHE A 218 6.36 23.34 -8.26
C PHE A 218 6.50 24.11 -9.57
N LEU A 219 7.44 23.70 -10.41
CA LEU A 219 7.78 24.41 -11.65
C LEU A 219 8.35 23.47 -12.72
N GLU A 220 8.39 23.96 -13.96
CA GLU A 220 8.96 23.24 -15.09
C GLU A 220 10.49 23.32 -15.05
N ALA A 221 11.14 22.15 -15.25
CA ALA A 221 12.57 22.04 -15.45
C ALA A 221 12.92 21.09 -16.59
N THR A 222 14.19 21.06 -16.99
CA THR A 222 14.69 20.06 -17.92
C THR A 222 15.10 18.80 -17.15
N VAL A 223 14.43 17.70 -17.42
CA VAL A 223 14.80 16.37 -16.92
C VAL A 223 15.69 15.68 -17.96
N ARG A 224 16.76 15.04 -17.48
CA ARG A 224 17.71 14.27 -18.30
C ARG A 224 17.62 12.79 -17.94
N VAL A 225 17.54 11.93 -18.97
CA VAL A 225 17.57 10.48 -18.80
C VAL A 225 19.03 10.01 -18.85
N GLU A 226 19.46 9.25 -17.84
CA GLU A 226 20.79 8.65 -17.82
C GLU A 226 21.01 7.75 -19.03
N ALA A 227 22.13 7.96 -19.73
CA ALA A 227 22.39 7.32 -21.00
C ALA A 227 22.38 5.78 -20.92
N SER A 228 22.90 5.24 -19.83
CA SER A 228 22.92 3.79 -19.55
C SER A 228 21.58 3.19 -19.15
N MET A 229 20.55 4.03 -18.88
CA MET A 229 19.25 3.62 -18.40
C MET A 229 18.09 3.94 -19.36
N ARG A 230 18.39 4.40 -20.60
CA ARG A 230 17.37 4.82 -21.57
C ARG A 230 16.37 3.72 -21.96
N ASP A 231 16.80 2.48 -21.90
CA ASP A 231 15.97 1.33 -22.24
C ASP A 231 15.19 0.78 -21.02
N HIS A 232 15.42 1.36 -19.83
CA HIS A 232 14.68 0.93 -18.63
C HIS A 232 13.21 1.28 -18.77
N PRO A 233 12.26 0.35 -18.49
CA PRO A 233 10.83 0.54 -18.71
C PRO A 233 10.26 1.85 -18.13
N THR A 234 10.76 2.30 -16.98
CA THR A 234 10.31 3.51 -16.29
C THR A 234 10.59 4.81 -17.03
N VAL A 235 11.52 4.82 -18.01
CA VAL A 235 11.98 6.04 -18.73
C VAL A 235 12.04 5.86 -20.23
N ARG A 236 11.83 4.65 -20.72
CA ARG A 236 11.93 4.33 -22.14
C ARG A 236 10.92 5.14 -22.97
N GLY A 237 11.34 5.63 -24.15
CA GLY A 237 10.50 6.39 -25.06
C GLY A 237 10.53 7.91 -24.86
N HIS A 238 11.17 8.43 -23.80
CA HIS A 238 11.20 9.87 -23.49
C HIS A 238 12.45 10.61 -23.96
N GLY A 239 13.29 9.95 -24.76
CA GLY A 239 14.50 10.55 -25.33
C GLY A 239 15.60 10.79 -24.30
N ALA A 240 16.57 11.67 -24.66
CA ALA A 240 17.70 11.97 -23.76
C ALA A 240 17.35 13.02 -22.70
N SER A 241 16.38 13.90 -23.02
CA SER A 241 15.88 14.94 -22.10
C SER A 241 14.51 15.42 -22.54
N PHE A 242 13.74 15.92 -21.58
CA PHE A 242 12.39 16.47 -21.78
C PHE A 242 12.07 17.52 -20.73
N LYS A 243 11.05 18.34 -20.96
CA LYS A 243 10.53 19.29 -19.99
C LYS A 243 9.49 18.61 -19.09
N TYR A 244 9.57 18.86 -17.80
CA TYR A 244 8.65 18.29 -16.84
C TYR A 244 8.43 19.23 -15.66
N SER A 245 7.24 19.15 -15.05
CA SER A 245 6.88 19.98 -13.90
C SER A 245 6.70 19.13 -12.65
N ALA A 246 7.47 19.45 -11.64
CA ALA A 246 7.38 18.92 -10.28
C ALA A 246 7.98 19.95 -9.30
N ASP A 247 7.97 19.67 -8.04
CA ASP A 247 8.85 20.27 -7.07
C ASP A 247 10.10 19.38 -6.94
N TRP A 248 11.25 20.01 -7.04
CA TRP A 248 12.54 19.31 -7.16
C TRP A 248 13.24 19.30 -5.81
N THR A 249 13.37 18.12 -5.24
CA THR A 249 13.97 17.92 -3.91
C THR A 249 15.49 17.90 -3.99
N ASN A 250 16.13 18.74 -3.20
CA ASN A 250 17.58 18.66 -2.97
C ASN A 250 17.85 17.69 -1.82
N HIS A 251 18.84 16.86 -2.01
CA HIS A 251 19.25 15.85 -1.04
C HIS A 251 20.53 16.23 -0.32
N THR A 252 20.75 15.70 0.85
CA THR A 252 21.97 15.91 1.66
C THR A 252 23.25 15.45 0.95
N ARG A 253 23.11 14.55 -0.03
CA ARG A 253 24.18 14.07 -0.92
C ARG A 253 23.61 13.44 -2.18
N SER A 254 24.42 13.39 -3.24
CA SER A 254 24.07 12.61 -4.44
C SER A 254 24.33 11.12 -4.22
N VAL A 255 23.44 10.30 -4.76
CA VAL A 255 23.56 8.82 -4.76
C VAL A 255 24.43 8.29 -5.91
N THR A 256 24.83 9.14 -6.85
CA THR A 256 25.53 8.76 -8.09
C THR A 256 26.78 7.93 -7.85
N LYS A 257 27.49 8.19 -6.76
CA LYS A 257 28.76 7.50 -6.43
C LYS A 257 28.59 6.37 -5.42
N LEU A 258 27.35 6.10 -4.99
CA LEU A 258 27.10 5.01 -4.05
C LEU A 258 27.13 3.65 -4.77
N PRO A 259 27.80 2.66 -4.21
CA PRO A 259 27.88 1.34 -4.83
C PRO A 259 26.51 0.70 -5.02
N GLY A 260 26.23 0.17 -6.21
CA GLY A 260 24.97 -0.52 -6.53
C GLY A 260 23.81 0.38 -6.93
N PHE A 261 23.89 1.69 -6.66
CA PHE A 261 22.86 2.64 -7.09
C PHE A 261 22.93 2.92 -8.59
N LYS A 262 21.77 2.96 -9.24
CA LYS A 262 21.63 3.30 -10.66
C LYS A 262 20.68 4.48 -10.76
N VAL A 263 21.21 5.63 -11.16
CA VAL A 263 20.41 6.83 -11.42
C VAL A 263 19.67 6.63 -12.75
N LEU A 264 18.39 6.95 -12.78
CA LEU A 264 17.53 6.93 -13.96
C LEU A 264 17.36 8.32 -14.54
N LEU A 265 17.10 9.29 -13.67
CA LEU A 265 16.76 10.66 -14.03
C LEU A 265 17.57 11.66 -13.22
N ARG A 266 17.91 12.77 -13.87
CA ARG A 266 18.48 13.97 -13.26
C ARG A 266 17.68 15.18 -13.66
N VAL A 267 17.64 16.20 -12.83
CA VAL A 267 17.12 17.51 -13.20
C VAL A 267 18.28 18.47 -13.47
N ASP A 268 18.13 19.33 -14.45
CA ASP A 268 19.12 20.36 -14.82
C ASP A 268 18.81 21.66 -14.07
N GLU A 269 19.52 21.91 -12.98
CA GLU A 269 19.32 23.09 -12.13
C GLU A 269 19.57 24.42 -12.84
N SER A 270 20.24 24.43 -13.99
CA SER A 270 20.39 25.66 -14.78
C SER A 270 19.10 26.13 -15.44
N THR A 271 18.04 25.31 -15.38
CA THR A 271 16.75 25.58 -16.03
C THR A 271 15.65 26.04 -15.08
N TYR A 272 15.90 26.11 -13.76
CA TYR A 272 14.93 26.53 -12.74
C TYR A 272 15.63 27.07 -11.50
N ASP A 273 14.87 27.64 -10.53
CA ASP A 273 15.38 28.02 -9.20
C ASP A 273 15.33 26.80 -8.26
N PRO A 274 16.47 26.20 -7.89
CA PRO A 274 16.49 24.90 -7.21
C PRO A 274 16.11 24.95 -5.74
N VAL A 275 16.07 26.12 -5.10
CA VAL A 275 15.77 26.24 -3.67
C VAL A 275 14.73 27.34 -3.46
N ARG A 276 13.55 27.02 -2.99
CA ARG A 276 12.53 28.03 -2.66
C ARG A 276 12.96 28.89 -1.46
N ASP A 277 12.47 30.11 -1.36
CA ASP A 277 12.89 31.11 -0.40
C ASP A 277 12.80 30.61 1.06
N TYR A 278 11.77 29.86 1.40
CA TYR A 278 11.61 29.23 2.71
C TYR A 278 12.85 28.45 3.16
N PHE A 279 13.46 27.68 2.24
CA PHE A 279 14.66 26.91 2.55
C PHE A 279 15.94 27.69 2.37
N LYS A 280 16.02 28.68 1.46
CA LYS A 280 17.18 29.58 1.35
C LYS A 280 17.44 30.27 2.67
N GLU A 281 16.40 30.76 3.34
CA GLU A 281 16.51 31.42 4.67
C GLU A 281 16.97 30.46 5.77
N ARG A 282 16.87 29.15 5.55
CA ARG A 282 17.24 28.08 6.51
C ARG A 282 18.50 27.33 6.14
N GLY A 283 19.22 27.82 5.13
CA GLY A 283 20.50 27.25 4.71
C GLY A 283 20.39 26.07 3.76
N GLY A 284 19.21 25.84 3.18
CA GLY A 284 18.98 24.84 2.12
C GLY A 284 19.87 25.08 0.92
N LYS A 285 20.33 24.01 0.29
CA LYS A 285 21.36 24.07 -0.76
C LYS A 285 20.91 23.35 -2.01
N ALA A 286 21.24 23.94 -3.15
CA ALA A 286 21.19 23.28 -4.45
C ALA A 286 22.22 22.14 -4.54
N MET A 287 21.96 21.14 -5.38
CA MET A 287 22.88 20.02 -5.63
C MET A 287 23.84 20.29 -6.81
N GLY A 288 23.55 21.30 -7.62
CA GLY A 288 24.36 21.70 -8.78
C GLY A 288 24.18 20.74 -9.96
N THR A 289 25.30 20.36 -10.60
CA THR A 289 25.27 19.54 -11.82
C THR A 289 24.98 18.06 -11.56
N ASP A 290 25.01 17.61 -10.31
CA ASP A 290 24.77 16.20 -9.92
C ASP A 290 23.51 16.09 -9.07
N HIS A 291 22.35 16.29 -9.71
CA HIS A 291 21.05 16.27 -9.08
C HIS A 291 20.18 15.08 -9.56
N PRO A 292 20.38 13.89 -8.99
CA PRO A 292 19.52 12.73 -9.29
C PRO A 292 18.13 12.91 -8.67
N ILE A 293 17.08 12.62 -9.44
CA ILE A 293 15.66 12.73 -9.05
C ILE A 293 14.91 11.40 -9.10
N ALA A 294 15.51 10.36 -9.69
CA ALA A 294 15.00 9.00 -9.61
C ALA A 294 16.17 8.03 -9.72
N TRP A 295 16.15 7.01 -8.85
CA TRP A 295 17.17 5.97 -8.84
C TRP A 295 16.61 4.66 -8.30
N LEU A 296 17.37 3.61 -8.56
CA LEU A 296 17.06 2.27 -8.08
C LEU A 296 18.34 1.52 -7.69
N HIS A 297 18.16 0.51 -6.87
CA HIS A 297 19.17 -0.51 -6.65
C HIS A 297 18.54 -1.80 -6.16
N GLN A 298 19.31 -2.89 -6.23
CA GLN A 298 18.93 -4.19 -5.71
C GLN A 298 20.03 -4.63 -4.74
N ASN A 299 19.65 -4.88 -3.51
CA ASN A 299 20.55 -5.35 -2.46
C ASN A 299 19.80 -6.20 -1.44
N GLU A 300 20.50 -6.96 -0.62
CA GLU A 300 19.93 -7.77 0.48
C GLU A 300 18.75 -8.68 0.07
N GLY A 301 18.55 -8.95 -1.21
CA GLY A 301 17.43 -9.76 -1.73
C GLY A 301 16.24 -8.98 -2.24
N GLY A 302 16.07 -7.71 -1.86
CA GLY A 302 14.98 -6.84 -2.27
C GLY A 302 15.35 -5.85 -3.38
N ARG A 303 14.36 -5.07 -3.80
CA ARG A 303 14.49 -4.01 -4.81
C ARG A 303 13.97 -2.69 -4.27
N PHE A 304 14.78 -1.64 -4.39
CA PHE A 304 14.43 -0.30 -3.95
C PHE A 304 14.40 0.66 -5.13
N PHE A 305 13.32 1.41 -5.25
CA PHE A 305 13.12 2.46 -6.24
C PHE A 305 12.73 3.76 -5.53
N TYR A 306 13.35 4.86 -5.91
CA TYR A 306 12.95 6.20 -5.48
C TYR A 306 12.67 7.08 -6.67
N THR A 307 11.67 7.95 -6.53
CA THR A 307 11.42 9.07 -7.42
C THR A 307 10.90 10.27 -6.65
N GLU A 308 11.25 11.46 -7.06
CA GLU A 308 10.74 12.73 -6.54
C GLU A 308 9.29 12.99 -6.92
N LEU A 309 8.79 12.32 -7.95
CA LEU A 309 7.39 12.48 -8.35
C LEU A 309 6.46 11.99 -7.23
N GLY A 310 5.35 12.70 -7.05
CA GLY A 310 4.34 12.28 -6.07
C GLY A 310 4.09 13.26 -4.93
N HIS A 311 4.71 14.45 -4.94
CA HIS A 311 4.22 15.54 -4.08
C HIS A 311 2.82 15.94 -4.48
N ASP A 312 2.63 16.26 -5.74
CA ASP A 312 1.36 16.66 -6.33
C ASP A 312 0.94 15.68 -7.43
N VAL A 313 -0.34 15.35 -7.46
CA VAL A 313 -0.91 14.42 -8.47
C VAL A 313 -0.68 14.92 -9.90
N ARG A 314 -0.50 16.24 -10.10
CA ARG A 314 -0.15 16.83 -11.41
C ARG A 314 1.16 16.27 -11.98
N SER A 315 2.11 15.89 -11.13
CA SER A 315 3.35 15.23 -11.55
C SER A 315 3.19 13.74 -11.85
N LEU A 316 2.07 13.15 -11.52
CA LEU A 316 1.77 11.73 -11.74
C LEU A 316 0.77 11.51 -12.88
N ASP A 317 -0.20 12.41 -13.01
CA ASP A 317 -1.30 12.28 -13.96
C ASP A 317 -0.94 12.80 -15.36
N THR A 318 0.19 12.34 -15.86
CA THR A 318 0.75 12.57 -17.20
C THR A 318 1.13 11.21 -17.80
N ASP A 319 1.33 11.14 -19.12
CA ASP A 319 1.75 9.89 -19.77
C ASP A 319 3.07 9.40 -19.18
N PHE A 320 4.04 10.31 -18.98
CA PHE A 320 5.33 9.96 -18.36
C PHE A 320 5.17 9.54 -16.91
N GLY A 321 4.52 10.35 -16.08
CA GLY A 321 4.35 10.06 -14.63
C GLY A 321 3.65 8.72 -14.41
N ARG A 322 2.61 8.45 -15.17
CA ARG A 322 1.85 7.19 -15.14
C ARG A 322 2.73 5.99 -15.52
N GLN A 323 3.42 6.05 -16.66
CA GLN A 323 4.35 5.00 -17.07
C GLN A 323 5.43 4.81 -16.01
N HIS A 324 6.05 5.89 -15.55
CA HIS A 324 7.15 5.86 -14.59
C HIS A 324 6.79 5.11 -13.30
N ILE A 325 5.61 5.41 -12.72
CA ILE A 325 5.16 4.76 -11.48
C ILE A 325 4.72 3.31 -11.71
N ILE A 326 3.95 3.03 -12.76
CA ILE A 326 3.51 1.66 -13.06
C ILE A 326 4.72 0.74 -13.27
N GLU A 327 5.68 1.17 -14.08
CA GLU A 327 6.86 0.37 -14.37
C GLU A 327 7.83 0.29 -13.17
N ALA A 328 7.86 1.31 -12.29
CA ALA A 328 8.59 1.24 -11.03
C ALA A 328 8.02 0.16 -10.11
N ILE A 329 6.69 0.09 -9.98
CA ILE A 329 6.00 -0.93 -9.18
C ILE A 329 6.27 -2.33 -9.77
N LYS A 330 6.13 -2.52 -11.09
CA LYS A 330 6.42 -3.80 -11.76
C LYS A 330 7.87 -4.23 -11.54
N TRP A 331 8.81 -3.31 -11.72
CA TRP A 331 10.23 -3.60 -11.50
C TRP A 331 10.48 -4.00 -10.03
N ALA A 332 9.88 -3.29 -9.07
CA ALA A 332 10.01 -3.59 -7.65
C ALA A 332 9.39 -4.96 -7.28
N ALA A 333 8.28 -5.34 -7.93
CA ALA A 333 7.64 -6.65 -7.78
C ALA A 333 8.46 -7.81 -8.38
N ALA A 334 9.60 -7.53 -9.02
CA ALA A 334 10.41 -8.52 -9.74
C ALA A 334 9.66 -9.20 -10.92
N GLU A 335 8.67 -8.50 -11.49
CA GLU A 335 8.05 -8.96 -12.71
C GLU A 335 9.07 -8.89 -13.86
N SER A 336 9.26 -10.00 -14.57
CA SER A 336 10.04 -10.03 -15.80
C SER A 336 9.18 -9.49 -16.94
N ASP A 337 9.79 -8.65 -17.80
CA ASP A 337 9.22 -8.23 -19.09
C ASP A 337 8.84 -9.41 -19.98
#